data_f67f42edbf09f28ed15c9ca5f1ee706b
#
_entry.id   f67f42edbf09f28ed15c9ca5f1ee706b
#
_cell.length_a   1.000
_cell.length_b   1.000
_cell.length_c   1.000
_cell.angle_alpha   90.00
_cell.angle_beta   90.00
_cell.angle_gamma   90.00
#
_symmetry.space_group_name_H-M   'P 1'
#
loop_
_entity.id
_entity.type
_entity.pdbx_description
1 polymer ?
#
loop_
_entity_poly.entity_id
_entity_poly.type
_entity_poly.pdbx_seq_one_letter_code
_entity_poly.pdbx_strand_id
1 'polypeptide(L)'
;VEEKEPSDVGADLVVGSLIKNPGGGLAPIGGYVAGRKDLIEQCAYRLTSPGLGKEVGASLGVMQSFYQGLFLAPTVVAGALKGAIFAANAYEKLGFKVVPDGKEERYDIIQAVELRSAKGLIAFCKGIQAAAPVDSFVTPEPWAMPGYDDDVIMAAGAFVQGSSIELSADGPLREPYAAYFQGGLTWYHAKLGIIMSMQKMYEEGLITVE
;
A
#
# COMPACT_ATOMS: atom_id res chain seq x y z
N VAL A 1 -4.95 12.65 -0.15
CA VAL A 1 -6.41 12.59 -0.02
C VAL A 1 -6.98 13.74 0.80
N GLU A 2 -6.15 14.45 1.57
CA GLU A 2 -6.55 15.61 2.35
C GLU A 2 -6.10 16.90 1.69
N GLU A 3 -6.85 18.00 1.92
CA GLU A 3 -6.48 19.33 1.44
C GLU A 3 -5.41 20.00 2.34
N LYS A 4 -5.35 19.58 3.60
CA LYS A 4 -4.42 20.13 4.60
C LYS A 4 -3.28 19.17 4.87
N GLU A 5 -2.08 19.69 4.86
CA GLU A 5 -0.91 18.95 5.30
C GLU A 5 -0.84 18.88 6.84
N PRO A 6 -0.19 17.88 7.43
CA PRO A 6 -0.05 17.79 8.88
C PRO A 6 0.57 19.04 9.52
N SER A 7 1.46 19.74 8.83
CA SER A 7 2.04 21.01 9.27
C SER A 7 1.00 22.13 9.38
N ASP A 8 -0.06 22.12 8.57
CA ASP A 8 -1.13 23.12 8.58
C ASP A 8 -2.04 22.97 9.81
N VAL A 9 -2.00 21.81 10.44
CA VAL A 9 -2.79 21.49 11.64
C VAL A 9 -1.94 21.30 12.89
N GLY A 10 -0.69 21.79 12.88
CA GLY A 10 0.15 21.93 14.06
C GLY A 10 1.28 20.93 14.23
N ALA A 11 1.56 20.07 13.25
CA ALA A 11 2.75 19.23 13.30
C ALA A 11 4.02 20.05 13.05
N ASP A 12 5.00 19.98 13.95
CA ASP A 12 6.30 20.62 13.77
C ASP A 12 7.18 19.93 12.73
N LEU A 13 7.08 18.60 12.65
CA LEU A 13 7.77 17.75 11.68
C LEU A 13 6.84 16.68 11.12
N VAL A 14 6.98 16.38 9.84
CA VAL A 14 6.33 15.29 9.13
C VAL A 14 7.40 14.42 8.49
N VAL A 15 7.31 13.12 8.69
CA VAL A 15 8.25 12.14 8.11
C VAL A 15 7.46 11.17 7.25
N GLY A 16 7.94 10.90 6.05
CA GLY A 16 7.27 10.00 5.14
C GLY A 16 8.21 9.26 4.20
N SER A 17 7.64 8.28 3.53
CA SER A 17 8.34 7.46 2.53
C SER A 17 8.03 7.95 1.12
N LEU A 18 9.08 8.10 0.30
CA LEU A 18 8.93 8.46 -1.11
C LEU A 18 8.51 7.27 -1.99
N ILE A 19 8.73 6.02 -1.54
CA ILE A 19 8.25 4.84 -2.28
C ILE A 19 6.76 4.53 -2.03
N LYS A 20 6.07 5.36 -1.30
CA LYS A 20 4.62 5.29 -1.04
C LYS A 20 3.87 6.24 -1.97
N ASN A 21 2.71 6.72 -1.54
CA ASN A 21 1.86 7.62 -2.32
C ASN A 21 2.60 8.79 -3.00
N PRO A 22 3.49 9.53 -2.31
CA PRO A 22 4.16 10.68 -2.93
C PRO A 22 5.04 10.33 -4.13
N GLY A 23 5.55 9.12 -4.19
CA GLY A 23 6.43 8.68 -5.27
C GLY A 23 5.71 8.23 -6.53
N GLY A 24 4.36 8.11 -6.50
CA GLY A 24 3.56 7.76 -7.67
C GLY A 24 3.97 6.46 -8.39
N GLY A 25 4.61 5.54 -7.66
CA GLY A 25 5.13 4.29 -8.20
C GLY A 25 6.45 4.42 -8.99
N LEU A 26 7.03 5.63 -9.08
CA LEU A 26 8.28 5.86 -9.81
C LEU A 26 9.49 6.11 -8.91
N ALA A 27 9.29 6.57 -7.68
CA ALA A 27 10.40 6.80 -6.77
C ALA A 27 11.03 5.46 -6.34
N PRO A 28 12.32 5.22 -6.66
CA PRO A 28 12.94 3.91 -6.44
C PRO A 28 13.34 3.67 -4.99
N ILE A 29 13.52 4.72 -4.22
CA ILE A 29 13.97 4.71 -2.82
C ILE A 29 13.53 6.00 -2.12
N GLY A 30 13.85 6.13 -0.86
CA GLY A 30 13.93 7.40 -0.16
C GLY A 30 12.79 7.68 0.79
N GLY A 31 13.02 8.68 1.60
CA GLY A 31 12.08 9.28 2.51
C GLY A 31 12.24 10.80 2.51
N TYR A 32 11.35 11.46 3.21
CA TYR A 32 11.40 12.91 3.39
C TYR A 32 11.12 13.28 4.84
N VAL A 33 11.68 14.41 5.23
CA VAL A 33 11.33 15.10 6.46
C VAL A 33 10.96 16.54 6.06
N ALA A 34 9.76 16.97 6.41
CA ALA A 34 9.25 18.31 6.14
C ALA A 34 8.77 18.98 7.44
N GLY A 35 8.81 20.33 7.51
CA GLY A 35 8.34 21.07 8.66
C GLY A 35 9.19 22.29 9.00
N ARG A 36 9.30 22.60 10.27
CA ARG A 36 10.02 23.80 10.77
C ARG A 36 11.50 23.78 10.35
N LYS A 37 11.97 24.91 9.84
CA LYS A 37 13.33 25.06 9.29
C LYS A 37 14.43 24.71 10.29
N ASP A 38 14.29 25.14 11.54
CA ASP A 38 15.26 24.89 12.61
C ASP A 38 15.39 23.40 12.93
N LEU A 39 14.27 22.68 12.95
CA LEU A 39 14.23 21.24 13.17
C LEU A 39 14.74 20.45 11.96
N ILE A 40 14.39 20.87 10.75
CA ILE A 40 14.92 20.26 9.51
C ILE A 40 16.45 20.37 9.43
N GLU A 41 17.01 21.51 9.85
CA GLU A 41 18.46 21.69 9.89
C GLU A 41 19.13 20.71 10.86
N GLN A 42 18.57 20.54 12.06
CA GLN A 42 19.04 19.55 13.02
C GLN A 42 18.93 18.11 12.49
N CYS A 43 17.81 17.77 11.85
CA CYS A 43 17.64 16.47 11.19
C CYS A 43 18.71 16.24 10.11
N ALA A 44 19.00 17.25 9.30
CA ALA A 44 20.03 17.14 8.26
C ALA A 44 21.41 16.82 8.82
N TYR A 45 21.82 17.49 9.92
CA TYR A 45 23.08 17.17 10.59
C TYR A 45 23.10 15.80 11.24
N ARG A 46 21.97 15.31 11.71
CA ARG A 46 21.86 13.98 12.32
C ARG A 46 21.85 12.84 11.31
N LEU A 47 21.25 13.06 10.14
CA LEU A 47 21.09 12.06 9.08
C LEU A 47 22.28 11.97 8.13
N THR A 48 23.19 12.93 8.17
CA THR A 48 24.40 13.00 7.35
C THR A 48 25.65 12.94 8.23
N SER A 49 26.82 13.09 7.63
CA SER A 49 28.07 13.21 8.39
C SER A 49 28.12 14.53 9.16
N PRO A 50 28.77 14.58 10.34
CA PRO A 50 28.94 15.80 11.10
C PRO A 50 29.50 16.95 10.26
N GLY A 51 28.86 18.12 10.36
CA GLY A 51 29.28 19.32 9.64
C GLY A 51 28.81 19.42 8.19
N LEU A 52 28.25 18.38 7.59
CA LEU A 52 27.79 18.42 6.20
C LEU A 52 26.35 18.92 6.06
N GLY A 53 25.44 18.49 6.91
CA GLY A 53 24.02 18.83 6.81
C GLY A 53 23.45 18.55 5.42
N LYS A 54 22.95 19.58 4.75
CA LYS A 54 22.40 19.48 3.39
C LYS A 54 23.43 19.52 2.27
N GLU A 55 24.67 19.79 2.57
CA GLU A 55 25.77 19.87 1.59
C GLU A 55 26.33 18.48 1.28
N VAL A 56 25.47 17.59 0.85
CA VAL A 56 25.82 16.23 0.43
C VAL A 56 25.89 16.13 -1.08
N GLY A 57 26.67 15.17 -1.57
CA GLY A 57 27.00 15.02 -2.98
C GLY A 57 25.85 14.73 -3.94
N ALA A 58 26.18 14.13 -5.09
CA ALA A 58 25.24 13.86 -6.16
C ALA A 58 24.10 12.91 -5.73
N SER A 59 22.91 13.15 -6.27
CA SER A 59 21.71 12.34 -6.05
C SER A 59 21.63 11.07 -6.91
N LEU A 60 22.72 10.71 -7.60
CA LEU A 60 22.85 9.49 -8.42
C LEU A 60 21.76 9.33 -9.51
N GLY A 61 21.21 10.44 -10.01
CA GLY A 61 20.22 10.43 -11.10
C GLY A 61 18.79 10.10 -10.69
N VAL A 62 18.49 9.91 -9.40
CA VAL A 62 17.12 9.52 -8.95
C VAL A 62 16.11 10.66 -8.92
N MET A 63 16.55 11.92 -9.03
CA MET A 63 15.69 13.09 -8.86
C MET A 63 14.58 13.19 -9.92
N GLN A 64 14.85 12.77 -11.17
CA GLN A 64 13.82 12.76 -12.21
C GLN A 64 12.65 11.85 -11.81
N SER A 65 12.93 10.64 -11.34
CA SER A 65 11.90 9.70 -10.88
C SER A 65 11.10 10.24 -9.69
N PHE A 66 11.75 10.96 -8.78
CA PHE A 66 11.07 11.59 -7.65
C PHE A 66 10.11 12.69 -8.11
N TYR A 67 10.55 13.63 -8.94
CA TYR A 67 9.69 14.73 -9.41
C TYR A 67 8.58 14.23 -10.33
N GLN A 68 8.88 13.32 -11.23
CA GLN A 68 7.88 12.73 -12.11
C GLN A 68 6.87 11.90 -11.32
N GLY A 69 7.32 11.13 -10.33
CA GLY A 69 6.47 10.37 -9.43
C GLY A 69 5.54 11.28 -8.63
N LEU A 70 6.05 12.36 -8.04
CA LEU A 70 5.25 13.35 -7.33
C LEU A 70 4.20 14.01 -8.25
N PHE A 71 4.57 14.33 -9.48
CA PHE A 71 3.62 14.87 -10.47
C PHE A 71 2.49 13.88 -10.80
N LEU A 72 2.79 12.59 -10.90
CA LEU A 72 1.80 11.55 -11.22
C LEU A 72 1.02 11.06 -10.01
N ALA A 73 1.54 11.28 -8.79
CA ALA A 73 0.98 10.75 -7.55
C ALA A 73 -0.53 10.98 -7.39
N PRO A 74 -1.11 12.16 -7.67
CA PRO A 74 -2.55 12.36 -7.54
C PRO A 74 -3.38 11.40 -8.42
N THR A 75 -2.94 11.14 -9.64
CA THR A 75 -3.62 10.21 -10.56
C THR A 75 -3.49 8.76 -10.10
N VAL A 76 -2.30 8.38 -9.64
CA VAL A 76 -2.03 7.02 -9.11
C VAL A 76 -2.84 6.77 -7.84
N VAL A 77 -2.84 7.70 -6.90
CA VAL A 77 -3.62 7.62 -5.65
C VAL A 77 -5.13 7.55 -5.94
N ALA A 78 -5.63 8.35 -6.89
CA ALA A 78 -7.03 8.28 -7.32
C ALA A 78 -7.39 6.90 -7.91
N GLY A 79 -6.47 6.27 -8.64
CA GLY A 79 -6.61 4.90 -9.13
C GLY A 79 -6.69 3.88 -8.00
N ALA A 80 -5.82 4.00 -7.01
CA ALA A 80 -5.80 3.15 -5.82
C ALA A 80 -7.08 3.30 -4.97
N LEU A 81 -7.55 4.54 -4.77
CA LEU A 81 -8.82 4.81 -4.07
C LEU A 81 -10.02 4.17 -4.78
N LYS A 82 -10.10 4.27 -6.10
CA LYS A 82 -11.14 3.58 -6.89
C LYS A 82 -11.05 2.07 -6.70
N GLY A 83 -9.83 1.52 -6.65
CA GLY A 83 -9.59 0.11 -6.36
C GLY A 83 -10.11 -0.30 -4.98
N ALA A 84 -9.81 0.47 -3.95
CA ALA A 84 -10.27 0.22 -2.58
C ALA A 84 -11.81 0.28 -2.49
N ILE A 85 -12.45 1.29 -3.08
CA ILE A 85 -13.92 1.40 -3.13
C ILE A 85 -14.55 0.21 -3.90
N PHE A 86 -13.94 -0.21 -5.00
CA PHE A 86 -14.40 -1.37 -5.75
C PHE A 86 -14.29 -2.66 -4.92
N ALA A 87 -13.17 -2.84 -4.21
CA ALA A 87 -12.97 -3.97 -3.31
C ALA A 87 -14.04 -4.01 -2.21
N ALA A 88 -14.29 -2.87 -1.54
CA ALA A 88 -15.33 -2.76 -0.53
C ALA A 88 -16.68 -3.22 -1.08
N ASN A 89 -17.16 -2.60 -2.18
CA ASN A 89 -18.46 -2.92 -2.75
C ASN A 89 -18.56 -4.37 -3.25
N ALA A 90 -17.48 -4.92 -3.83
CA ALA A 90 -17.47 -6.29 -4.32
C ALA A 90 -17.58 -7.31 -3.18
N TYR A 91 -16.78 -7.14 -2.13
CA TYR A 91 -16.78 -8.04 -0.98
C TYR A 91 -18.01 -7.89 -0.08
N GLU A 92 -18.57 -6.68 0.07
CA GLU A 92 -19.87 -6.49 0.72
C GLU A 92 -20.99 -7.26 0.02
N LYS A 93 -21.04 -7.23 -1.33
CA LYS A 93 -22.01 -8.01 -2.11
C LYS A 93 -21.88 -9.52 -1.91
N LEU A 94 -20.67 -10.00 -1.64
CA LEU A 94 -20.40 -11.39 -1.28
C LEU A 94 -20.66 -11.68 0.21
N GLY A 95 -21.15 -10.70 0.97
CA GLY A 95 -21.52 -10.82 2.38
C GLY A 95 -20.34 -10.76 3.35
N PHE A 96 -19.17 -10.28 2.94
CA PHE A 96 -18.05 -10.04 3.84
C PHE A 96 -18.18 -8.68 4.53
N LYS A 97 -17.67 -8.58 5.75
CA LYS A 97 -17.52 -7.28 6.41
C LYS A 97 -16.26 -6.60 5.89
N VAL A 98 -16.38 -5.31 5.60
CA VAL A 98 -15.30 -4.46 5.08
C VAL A 98 -15.17 -3.18 5.89
N VAL A 99 -13.98 -2.61 5.97
CA VAL A 99 -13.71 -1.36 6.68
C VAL A 99 -12.66 -0.56 5.88
N PRO A 100 -12.97 0.68 5.50
CA PRO A 100 -14.27 1.34 5.51
C PRO A 100 -15.26 0.70 4.54
N ASP A 101 -16.54 0.98 4.66
CA ASP A 101 -17.53 0.51 3.69
C ASP A 101 -17.42 1.26 2.34
N GLY A 102 -18.19 0.80 1.34
CA GLY A 102 -18.10 1.36 -0.01
C GLY A 102 -18.58 2.81 -0.15
N LYS A 103 -19.18 3.41 0.89
CA LYS A 103 -19.74 4.76 0.90
C LYS A 103 -19.09 5.69 1.92
N GLU A 104 -18.32 5.13 2.86
CA GLU A 104 -17.60 5.92 3.85
C GLU A 104 -16.53 6.81 3.23
N GLU A 105 -16.32 7.96 3.86
CA GLU A 105 -15.22 8.85 3.52
C GLU A 105 -13.87 8.17 3.80
N ARG A 106 -12.90 8.38 2.92
CA ARG A 106 -11.62 7.69 2.98
C ARG A 106 -10.47 8.66 3.16
N TYR A 107 -9.60 8.34 4.08
CA TYR A 107 -8.41 9.11 4.42
C TYR A 107 -7.11 8.45 3.95
N ASP A 108 -7.19 7.21 3.47
CA ASP A 108 -6.09 6.43 2.91
C ASP A 108 -6.56 5.53 1.75
N ILE A 109 -5.66 4.71 1.21
CA ILE A 109 -5.92 3.81 0.08
C ILE A 109 -6.15 2.35 0.53
N ILE A 110 -6.23 2.10 1.84
CA ILE A 110 -6.32 0.75 2.39
C ILE A 110 -7.79 0.30 2.46
N GLN A 111 -8.01 -0.97 2.16
CA GLN A 111 -9.28 -1.64 2.34
C GLN A 111 -9.08 -2.89 3.16
N ALA A 112 -9.65 -2.93 4.35
CA ALA A 112 -9.73 -4.15 5.14
C ALA A 112 -10.95 -4.98 4.70
N VAL A 113 -10.75 -6.29 4.57
CA VAL A 113 -11.78 -7.28 4.27
C VAL A 113 -11.67 -8.42 5.27
N GLU A 114 -12.69 -8.64 6.10
CA GLU A 114 -12.71 -9.74 7.07
C GLU A 114 -13.11 -11.06 6.40
N LEU A 115 -12.12 -11.94 6.14
CA LEU A 115 -12.28 -13.16 5.33
C LEU A 115 -12.70 -14.39 6.15
N ARG A 116 -12.97 -14.23 7.45
CA ARG A 116 -13.60 -15.21 8.35
C ARG A 116 -12.81 -16.50 8.60
N SER A 117 -11.75 -16.77 7.86
CA SER A 117 -10.91 -17.96 8.02
C SER A 117 -9.51 -17.76 7.48
N ALA A 118 -8.55 -18.50 8.02
CA ALA A 118 -7.19 -18.56 7.50
C ALA A 118 -7.16 -18.93 6.00
N LYS A 119 -7.99 -19.89 5.61
CA LYS A 119 -8.09 -20.31 4.20
C LYS A 119 -8.59 -19.19 3.30
N GLY A 120 -9.56 -18.38 3.76
CA GLY A 120 -10.05 -17.20 3.03
C GLY A 120 -8.97 -16.16 2.82
N LEU A 121 -8.23 -15.81 3.90
CA LEU A 121 -7.13 -14.86 3.84
C LEU A 121 -6.01 -15.33 2.89
N ILE A 122 -5.64 -16.59 2.95
CA ILE A 122 -4.62 -17.17 2.07
C ILE A 122 -5.07 -17.14 0.61
N ALA A 123 -6.31 -17.55 0.32
CA ALA A 123 -6.86 -17.53 -1.05
C ALA A 123 -6.92 -16.11 -1.63
N PHE A 124 -7.35 -15.15 -0.81
CA PHE A 124 -7.35 -13.73 -1.18
C PHE A 124 -5.95 -13.25 -1.59
N CYS A 125 -4.96 -13.45 -0.73
CA CYS A 125 -3.58 -13.03 -1.00
C CYS A 125 -2.98 -13.76 -2.22
N LYS A 126 -3.26 -15.05 -2.40
CA LYS A 126 -2.83 -15.80 -3.60
C LYS A 126 -3.40 -15.20 -4.89
N GLY A 127 -4.67 -14.78 -4.88
CA GLY A 127 -5.29 -14.12 -6.03
C GLY A 127 -4.68 -12.74 -6.32
N ILE A 128 -4.40 -11.95 -5.30
CA ILE A 128 -3.71 -10.66 -5.45
C ILE A 128 -2.30 -10.87 -6.00
N GLN A 129 -1.53 -11.82 -5.47
CA GLN A 129 -0.18 -12.14 -5.96
C GLN A 129 -0.18 -12.54 -7.43
N ALA A 130 -1.13 -13.35 -7.84
CA ALA A 130 -1.25 -13.78 -9.24
C ALA A 130 -1.56 -12.63 -10.22
N ALA A 131 -2.08 -11.51 -9.72
CA ALA A 131 -2.30 -10.28 -10.49
C ALA A 131 -1.11 -9.30 -10.44
N ALA A 132 -0.06 -9.58 -9.66
CA ALA A 132 1.06 -8.67 -9.50
C ALA A 132 1.85 -8.50 -10.83
N PRO A 133 2.45 -7.32 -11.08
CA PRO A 133 3.24 -7.11 -12.29
C PRO A 133 4.59 -7.83 -12.28
N VAL A 134 5.07 -8.16 -11.08
CA VAL A 134 6.33 -8.88 -10.83
C VAL A 134 6.01 -10.07 -9.94
N ASP A 135 6.70 -11.19 -10.15
CA ASP A 135 6.56 -12.41 -9.35
C ASP A 135 5.12 -12.98 -9.27
N SER A 136 4.29 -12.75 -10.30
CA SER A 136 2.91 -13.27 -10.36
C SER A 136 2.81 -14.81 -10.31
N PHE A 137 3.88 -15.53 -10.63
CA PHE A 137 3.98 -16.99 -10.57
C PHE A 137 4.31 -17.52 -9.16
N VAL A 138 4.71 -16.65 -8.24
CA VAL A 138 5.01 -17.04 -6.86
C VAL A 138 3.71 -17.26 -6.09
N THR A 139 3.70 -18.28 -5.26
CA THR A 139 2.58 -18.55 -4.34
C THR A 139 2.95 -18.05 -2.95
N PRO A 140 2.29 -17.02 -2.43
CA PRO A 140 2.54 -16.54 -1.07
C PRO A 140 2.05 -17.57 -0.05
N GLU A 141 2.81 -17.76 1.01
CA GLU A 141 2.46 -18.61 2.14
C GLU A 141 2.64 -17.84 3.46
N PRO A 142 1.86 -18.18 4.49
CA PRO A 142 2.05 -17.60 5.82
C PRO A 142 3.41 -17.94 6.40
N TRP A 143 4.02 -16.99 7.09
CA TRP A 143 5.31 -17.19 7.75
C TRP A 143 5.48 -16.27 8.97
N ALA A 144 6.34 -16.67 9.90
CA ALA A 144 6.66 -15.87 11.07
C ALA A 144 7.43 -14.60 10.66
N MET A 145 6.85 -13.45 10.93
CA MET A 145 7.43 -12.14 10.61
C MET A 145 7.92 -11.45 11.87
N PRO A 146 9.16 -10.91 11.90
CA PRO A 146 9.67 -10.20 13.07
C PRO A 146 8.75 -9.05 13.51
N GLY A 147 8.41 -9.01 14.80
CA GLY A 147 7.51 -8.00 15.38
C GLY A 147 6.04 -8.36 15.36
N TYR A 148 5.67 -9.55 14.89
CA TYR A 148 4.30 -10.08 14.93
C TYR A 148 4.25 -11.35 15.77
N ASP A 149 3.17 -11.52 16.53
CA ASP A 149 2.93 -12.72 17.33
C ASP A 149 2.34 -13.87 16.50
N ASP A 150 1.61 -13.53 15.43
CA ASP A 150 0.98 -14.47 14.52
C ASP A 150 1.72 -14.52 13.17
N ASP A 151 1.62 -15.64 12.47
CA ASP A 151 2.07 -15.72 11.09
C ASP A 151 1.34 -14.71 10.21
N VAL A 152 2.06 -14.12 9.27
CA VAL A 152 1.51 -13.15 8.31
C VAL A 152 1.64 -13.70 6.91
N ILE A 153 0.59 -13.57 6.11
CA ILE A 153 0.68 -13.78 4.66
C ILE A 153 0.76 -12.43 3.96
N MET A 154 1.61 -12.33 2.92
CA MET A 154 1.80 -11.12 2.16
C MET A 154 1.84 -11.41 0.66
N ALA A 155 0.99 -10.72 -0.10
CA ALA A 155 1.05 -10.64 -1.56
C ALA A 155 1.65 -9.29 -1.94
N ALA A 156 2.84 -9.31 -2.54
CA ALA A 156 3.61 -8.11 -2.85
C ALA A 156 4.56 -8.34 -4.02
N GLY A 157 4.03 -8.33 -5.23
CA GLY A 157 4.82 -8.34 -6.46
C GLY A 157 4.96 -6.94 -7.04
N ALA A 158 5.91 -6.16 -6.54
CA ALA A 158 6.09 -4.75 -6.87
C ALA A 158 7.40 -4.49 -7.62
N PHE A 159 7.41 -3.47 -8.50
CA PHE A 159 8.64 -2.98 -9.15
C PHE A 159 9.61 -2.40 -8.12
N VAL A 160 9.08 -1.73 -7.11
CA VAL A 160 9.86 -1.20 -5.98
C VAL A 160 9.45 -1.95 -4.72
N GLN A 161 10.36 -2.69 -4.14
CA GLN A 161 10.10 -3.48 -2.94
C GLN A 161 9.62 -2.59 -1.78
N GLY A 162 8.53 -3.01 -1.13
CA GLY A 162 7.88 -2.25 -0.06
C GLY A 162 6.99 -1.09 -0.53
N SER A 163 6.81 -0.88 -1.83
CA SER A 163 5.90 0.14 -2.38
C SER A 163 4.45 -0.29 -2.25
N SER A 164 3.76 0.21 -1.23
CA SER A 164 2.34 -0.10 -1.00
C SER A 164 1.38 0.69 -1.89
N ILE A 165 1.85 1.65 -2.69
CA ILE A 165 1.05 2.28 -3.76
C ILE A 165 0.90 1.32 -4.96
N GLU A 166 1.77 0.34 -5.10
CA GLU A 166 1.60 -0.78 -6.01
C GLU A 166 0.65 -1.83 -5.40
N LEU A 167 0.12 -2.71 -6.23
CA LEU A 167 -0.85 -3.71 -5.80
C LEU A 167 -0.26 -4.62 -4.73
N SER A 168 -0.88 -4.65 -3.55
CA SER A 168 -0.49 -5.53 -2.45
C SER A 168 -1.66 -5.87 -1.54
N ALA A 169 -1.51 -6.97 -0.81
CA ALA A 169 -2.39 -7.33 0.28
C ALA A 169 -1.63 -8.14 1.32
N ASP A 170 -1.91 -7.92 2.58
CA ASP A 170 -1.37 -8.70 3.68
C ASP A 170 -2.41 -8.93 4.77
N GLY A 171 -2.12 -9.83 5.69
CA GLY A 171 -2.93 -10.01 6.88
C GLY A 171 -2.35 -11.06 7.83
N PRO A 172 -2.55 -10.87 9.15
CA PRO A 172 -2.15 -11.85 10.15
C PRO A 172 -3.13 -13.04 10.19
N LEU A 173 -2.62 -14.24 10.42
CA LEU A 173 -3.41 -15.45 10.52
C LEU A 173 -4.10 -15.59 11.88
N ARG A 174 -4.87 -14.58 12.25
CA ARG A 174 -5.71 -14.54 13.45
C ARG A 174 -7.08 -13.97 13.15
N GLU A 175 -8.06 -14.28 13.96
CA GLU A 175 -9.39 -13.69 13.84
C GLU A 175 -9.34 -12.14 13.91
N PRO A 176 -10.13 -11.44 13.05
CA PRO A 176 -11.13 -11.96 12.12
C PRO A 176 -10.59 -12.36 10.73
N TYR A 177 -9.30 -12.63 10.58
CA TYR A 177 -8.61 -12.95 9.32
C TYR A 177 -8.78 -11.85 8.28
N ALA A 178 -8.48 -10.63 8.69
CA ALA A 178 -8.61 -9.46 7.84
C ALA A 178 -7.44 -9.36 6.86
N ALA A 179 -7.76 -9.24 5.57
CA ALA A 179 -6.80 -8.82 4.55
C ALA A 179 -6.82 -7.31 4.45
N TYR A 180 -5.64 -6.70 4.41
CA TYR A 180 -5.42 -5.28 4.14
C TYR A 180 -4.96 -5.12 2.70
N PHE A 181 -5.91 -4.83 1.82
CA PHE A 181 -5.67 -4.60 0.40
C PHE A 181 -5.34 -3.12 0.16
N GLN A 182 -4.39 -2.84 -0.72
CA GLN A 182 -4.06 -1.47 -1.10
C GLN A 182 -3.36 -1.39 -2.45
N GLY A 183 -3.38 -0.19 -3.02
CA GLY A 183 -2.59 0.17 -4.18
C GLY A 183 -3.17 -0.29 -5.52
N GLY A 184 -2.26 -0.30 -6.46
CA GLY A 184 -2.52 -0.47 -7.88
C GLY A 184 -2.14 0.82 -8.62
N LEU A 185 -1.06 0.80 -9.42
CA LEU A 185 -0.58 1.98 -10.15
C LEU A 185 -1.61 2.53 -11.14
N THR A 186 -2.57 1.71 -11.54
CA THR A 186 -3.74 2.10 -12.32
C THR A 186 -4.99 1.49 -11.73
N TRP A 187 -6.13 2.15 -11.93
CA TRP A 187 -7.44 1.60 -11.61
C TRP A 187 -7.67 0.19 -12.18
N TYR A 188 -7.26 -0.01 -13.43
CA TYR A 188 -7.48 -1.29 -14.12
C TYR A 188 -6.69 -2.44 -13.47
N HIS A 189 -5.49 -2.16 -12.98
CA HIS A 189 -4.67 -3.14 -12.28
C HIS A 189 -5.26 -3.49 -10.91
N ALA A 190 -5.68 -2.49 -10.13
CA ALA A 190 -6.38 -2.71 -8.87
C ALA A 190 -7.64 -3.57 -9.06
N LYS A 191 -8.45 -3.24 -10.05
CA LYS A 191 -9.64 -4.02 -10.43
C LYS A 191 -9.30 -5.48 -10.79
N LEU A 192 -8.26 -5.70 -11.60
CA LEU A 192 -7.80 -7.03 -11.95
C LEU A 192 -7.45 -7.84 -10.71
N GLY A 193 -6.66 -7.26 -9.79
CA GLY A 193 -6.29 -7.90 -8.53
C GLY A 193 -7.49 -8.38 -7.72
N ILE A 194 -8.50 -7.53 -7.57
CA ILE A 194 -9.73 -7.89 -6.85
C ILE A 194 -10.51 -8.99 -7.59
N ILE A 195 -10.61 -8.94 -8.90
CA ILE A 195 -11.28 -10.01 -9.68
C ILE A 195 -10.53 -11.33 -9.50
N MET A 196 -9.20 -11.34 -9.56
CA MET A 196 -8.40 -12.54 -9.38
C MET A 196 -8.46 -13.09 -7.95
N SER A 197 -8.54 -12.21 -6.94
CA SER A 197 -8.75 -12.66 -5.55
C SER A 197 -10.12 -13.35 -5.38
N MET A 198 -11.18 -12.80 -5.95
CA MET A 198 -12.51 -13.42 -5.94
C MET A 198 -12.52 -14.75 -6.72
N GLN A 199 -11.89 -14.78 -7.90
CA GLN A 199 -11.76 -16.00 -8.70
C GLN A 199 -11.06 -17.11 -7.90
N LYS A 200 -9.97 -16.78 -7.22
CA LYS A 200 -9.24 -17.74 -6.39
C LYS A 200 -10.08 -18.27 -5.23
N MET A 201 -10.84 -17.40 -4.58
CA MET A 201 -11.75 -17.79 -3.51
C MET A 201 -12.91 -18.67 -4.03
N TYR A 202 -13.42 -18.41 -5.22
CA TYR A 202 -14.44 -19.22 -5.87
C TYR A 202 -13.91 -20.63 -6.21
N GLU A 203 -12.72 -20.72 -6.79
CA GLU A 203 -12.06 -22.00 -7.12
C GLU A 203 -11.83 -22.87 -5.87
N GLU A 204 -11.62 -22.26 -4.72
CA GLU A 204 -11.44 -22.95 -3.44
C GLU A 204 -12.76 -23.20 -2.67
N GLY A 205 -13.91 -22.85 -3.26
CA GLY A 205 -15.24 -23.07 -2.69
C GLY A 205 -15.54 -22.19 -1.47
N LEU A 206 -14.89 -21.00 -1.37
CA LEU A 206 -15.03 -20.09 -0.26
C LEU A 206 -16.11 -19.03 -0.47
N ILE A 207 -16.48 -18.83 -1.73
CA ILE A 207 -17.59 -17.98 -2.15
C ILE A 207 -18.42 -18.68 -3.23
N THR A 208 -19.67 -18.29 -3.35
CA THR A 208 -20.59 -18.71 -4.44
C THR A 208 -21.02 -17.48 -5.21
N VAL A 209 -21.18 -17.64 -6.53
CA VAL A 209 -21.75 -16.61 -7.42
C VAL A 209 -23.09 -17.13 -7.90
N GLU A 210 -24.16 -16.44 -7.54
CA GLU A 210 -25.51 -16.70 -8.04
C GLU A 210 -25.79 -15.92 -9.31
#